data_92ad056bf0ffb8edd53731af4422be28
#
_entry.id   92ad056bf0ffb8edd53731af4422be28
#
_cell.length_a   1.000
_cell.length_b   1.000
_cell.length_c   1.000
_cell.angle_alpha   90.00
_cell.angle_beta   90.00
_cell.angle_gamma   90.00
#
_symmetry.space_group_name_H-M   'P 1'
#
loop_
_entity.id
_entity.type
_entity.pdbx_description
1 polymer ?
#
loop_
_entity_poly.entity_id
_entity_poly.type
_entity_poly.pdbx_seq_one_letter_code
_entity_poly.pdbx_strand_id
1 'polypeptide(L)'
;MRSVLAALPTRVEREPVVGAGKGGDDTVAIDAAAEDAIVRRLEAIGGDFTLISEELGERAFGAGGATHVVVDPIDGSLNAKRGIPFFALSLAVADGATMDDVHFGYVYDFGTGEEWTSERGGGAFLGGERLGALRPKGTIEILSFEATLTSSVAEKAAQMVGLAYRLRIMGSLAISLCHLAAGRVDAVCSLKGARSVDIAAAQLLVRECGLAIDLPEAPPFGDAPLDTEGRSRVVAAGTPELCQELFAALS
;
A
#
# COMPACT_ATOMS: atom_id res chain seq x y z
N MET A 1 3.64 -13.93 -10.01
CA MET A 1 4.58 -13.20 -9.11
C MET A 1 5.71 -14.08 -8.58
N ARG A 2 5.49 -15.16 -7.82
CA ARG A 2 6.59 -16.03 -7.34
C ARG A 2 7.52 -16.54 -8.45
N SER A 3 6.96 -16.85 -9.63
CA SER A 3 7.76 -17.24 -10.81
C SER A 3 8.61 -16.11 -11.36
N VAL A 4 8.16 -14.85 -11.26
CA VAL A 4 8.94 -13.66 -11.65
C VAL A 4 10.15 -13.51 -10.74
N LEU A 5 9.95 -13.59 -9.41
CA LEU A 5 11.04 -13.53 -8.44
C LEU A 5 12.06 -14.67 -8.63
N ALA A 6 11.59 -15.88 -8.97
CA ALA A 6 12.44 -17.02 -9.26
C ALA A 6 13.23 -16.87 -10.56
N ALA A 7 12.67 -16.16 -11.56
CA ALA A 7 13.34 -15.86 -12.84
C ALA A 7 14.38 -14.73 -12.71
N LEU A 8 14.26 -13.88 -11.70
CA LEU A 8 15.17 -12.79 -11.38
C LEU A 8 15.76 -12.97 -9.97
N PRO A 9 16.58 -14.00 -9.73
CA PRO A 9 16.99 -14.39 -8.38
C PRO A 9 17.97 -13.41 -7.73
N THR A 10 18.74 -12.65 -8.51
CA THR A 10 19.81 -11.80 -7.99
C THR A 10 19.50 -10.31 -8.15
N ARG A 11 20.19 -9.49 -7.37
CA ARG A 11 20.15 -8.04 -7.47
C ARG A 11 20.52 -7.55 -8.88
N VAL A 12 21.52 -8.16 -9.49
CA VAL A 12 22.02 -7.77 -10.82
C VAL A 12 20.95 -7.92 -11.90
N GLU A 13 20.06 -8.89 -11.75
CA GLU A 13 18.94 -9.12 -12.68
C GLU A 13 17.75 -8.22 -12.40
N ARG A 14 17.53 -7.82 -11.11
CA ARG A 14 16.39 -7.02 -10.67
C ARG A 14 16.56 -5.51 -10.85
N GLU A 15 17.79 -5.02 -10.71
CA GLU A 15 18.11 -3.59 -10.58
C GLU A 15 18.18 -2.77 -11.88
N PRO A 16 18.43 -3.33 -13.09
CA PRO A 16 18.53 -2.54 -14.32
C PRO A 16 17.28 -1.70 -14.56
N VAL A 17 17.46 -0.40 -14.81
CA VAL A 17 16.39 0.49 -15.27
C VAL A 17 16.04 0.12 -16.71
N VAL A 18 14.78 -0.20 -16.96
CA VAL A 18 14.27 -0.65 -18.26
C VAL A 18 13.30 0.33 -18.90
N GLY A 19 12.86 1.35 -18.15
CA GLY A 19 11.92 2.37 -18.63
C GLY A 19 11.70 3.46 -17.61
N ALA A 20 10.70 4.32 -17.90
CA ALA A 20 10.16 5.31 -17.00
C ALA A 20 8.72 4.93 -16.70
N GLY A 21 8.38 4.75 -15.43
CA GLY A 21 7.03 4.45 -14.98
C GLY A 21 6.11 5.67 -15.11
N LYS A 22 4.82 5.43 -15.30
CA LYS A 22 3.81 6.50 -15.35
C LYS A 22 3.64 7.17 -13.99
N GLY A 23 3.99 6.49 -12.90
CA GLY A 23 4.03 7.05 -11.55
C GLY A 23 5.12 8.09 -11.31
N GLY A 24 6.07 8.28 -12.26
CA GLY A 24 7.12 9.29 -12.23
C GLY A 24 8.47 8.81 -11.71
N ASP A 25 8.58 7.55 -11.30
CA ASP A 25 9.83 6.90 -10.89
C ASP A 25 10.41 6.05 -12.06
N ASP A 26 11.68 5.65 -11.96
CA ASP A 26 12.30 4.73 -12.94
C ASP A 26 11.75 3.31 -12.75
N THR A 27 11.23 2.71 -13.83
CA THR A 27 10.84 1.29 -13.86
C THR A 27 12.09 0.42 -13.89
N VAL A 28 12.27 -0.43 -12.89
CA VAL A 28 13.36 -1.42 -12.89
C VAL A 28 12.87 -2.78 -13.40
N ALA A 29 13.82 -3.66 -13.76
CA ALA A 29 13.52 -4.94 -14.42
C ALA A 29 12.53 -5.82 -13.63
N ILE A 30 12.59 -5.81 -12.29
CA ILE A 30 11.69 -6.60 -11.47
C ILE A 30 10.26 -6.04 -11.48
N ASP A 31 10.09 -4.71 -11.49
CA ASP A 31 8.78 -4.06 -11.52
C ASP A 31 8.11 -4.30 -12.88
N ALA A 32 8.85 -4.11 -13.98
CA ALA A 32 8.36 -4.40 -15.33
C ALA A 32 7.93 -5.87 -15.48
N ALA A 33 8.72 -6.82 -14.98
CA ALA A 33 8.39 -8.25 -15.06
C ALA A 33 7.18 -8.62 -14.22
N ALA A 34 7.02 -7.95 -13.07
CA ALA A 34 5.86 -8.10 -12.19
C ALA A 34 4.58 -7.55 -12.83
N GLU A 35 4.64 -6.34 -13.37
CA GLU A 35 3.56 -5.72 -14.12
C GLU A 35 3.09 -6.61 -15.29
N ASP A 36 4.02 -7.04 -16.14
CA ASP A 36 3.75 -7.94 -17.25
C ASP A 36 3.05 -9.24 -16.82
N ALA A 37 3.44 -9.81 -15.67
CA ALA A 37 2.82 -11.03 -15.16
C ALA A 37 1.37 -10.79 -14.73
N ILE A 38 1.08 -9.65 -14.13
CA ILE A 38 -0.28 -9.25 -13.73
C ILE A 38 -1.13 -9.00 -14.97
N VAL A 39 -0.64 -8.19 -15.92
CA VAL A 39 -1.34 -7.88 -17.17
C VAL A 39 -1.73 -9.14 -17.92
N ARG A 40 -0.78 -10.07 -18.13
CA ARG A 40 -1.09 -11.35 -18.77
C ARG A 40 -2.16 -12.15 -18.02
N ARG A 41 -2.16 -12.09 -16.69
CA ARG A 41 -3.16 -12.80 -15.89
C ARG A 41 -4.53 -12.14 -16.01
N LEU A 42 -4.61 -10.82 -15.99
CA LEU A 42 -5.85 -10.07 -16.18
C LEU A 42 -6.41 -10.27 -17.61
N GLU A 43 -5.57 -10.26 -18.63
CA GLU A 43 -5.95 -10.59 -20.01
C GLU A 43 -6.54 -12.01 -20.12
N ALA A 44 -5.95 -12.98 -19.44
CA ALA A 44 -6.44 -14.37 -19.43
C ALA A 44 -7.78 -14.54 -18.66
N ILE A 45 -8.05 -13.71 -17.66
CA ILE A 45 -9.33 -13.67 -16.94
C ILE A 45 -10.42 -13.06 -17.85
N GLY A 46 -10.04 -12.01 -18.60
CA GLY A 46 -10.96 -11.26 -19.44
C GLY A 46 -11.95 -10.42 -18.63
N GLY A 47 -12.90 -9.80 -19.34
CA GLY A 47 -13.92 -8.93 -18.73
C GLY A 47 -13.69 -7.44 -19.05
N ASP A 48 -14.65 -6.63 -18.63
CA ASP A 48 -14.67 -5.18 -18.87
C ASP A 48 -14.33 -4.47 -17.55
N PHE A 49 -13.14 -3.87 -17.46
CA PHE A 49 -12.68 -3.11 -16.30
C PHE A 49 -11.57 -2.13 -16.70
N THR A 50 -11.27 -1.19 -15.82
CA THR A 50 -10.13 -0.28 -15.94
C THR A 50 -9.04 -0.70 -14.95
N LEU A 51 -7.84 -0.99 -15.44
CA LEU A 51 -6.65 -1.19 -14.62
C LEU A 51 -6.03 0.18 -14.31
N ILE A 52 -5.69 0.38 -13.03
CA ILE A 52 -4.88 1.50 -12.55
C ILE A 52 -3.63 0.88 -11.92
N SER A 53 -2.47 1.11 -12.52
CA SER A 53 -1.22 0.50 -12.09
C SER A 53 -0.08 1.51 -12.06
N GLU A 54 0.90 1.27 -11.19
CA GLU A 54 2.03 2.17 -10.97
C GLU A 54 2.83 2.42 -12.25
N GLU A 55 3.17 1.36 -12.98
CA GLU A 55 4.07 1.42 -14.13
C GLU A 55 3.35 1.78 -15.43
N LEU A 56 2.15 1.22 -15.67
CA LEU A 56 1.36 1.43 -16.88
C LEU A 56 0.43 2.65 -16.81
N GLY A 57 0.10 3.11 -15.60
CA GLY A 57 -0.97 4.09 -15.42
C GLY A 57 -2.35 3.47 -15.63
N GLU A 58 -3.24 4.18 -16.29
CA GLU A 58 -4.61 3.72 -16.57
C GLU A 58 -4.69 2.97 -17.91
N ARG A 59 -5.33 1.80 -17.90
CA ARG A 59 -5.54 0.97 -19.10
C ARG A 59 -6.89 0.26 -19.06
N ALA A 60 -7.70 0.44 -20.12
CA ALA A 60 -8.95 -0.29 -20.29
C ALA A 60 -8.69 -1.74 -20.72
N PHE A 61 -9.45 -2.67 -20.14
CA PHE A 61 -9.58 -4.07 -20.55
C PHE A 61 -11.01 -4.31 -21.07
N GLY A 62 -11.14 -5.06 -22.17
CA GLY A 62 -12.42 -5.21 -22.86
C GLY A 62 -12.97 -3.86 -23.31
N ALA A 63 -14.20 -3.54 -22.92
CA ALA A 63 -14.82 -2.24 -23.17
C ALA A 63 -14.47 -1.18 -22.09
N GLY A 64 -13.63 -1.51 -21.11
CA GLY A 64 -13.45 -0.69 -19.91
C GLY A 64 -14.67 -0.79 -18.99
N GLY A 65 -14.85 0.18 -18.09
CA GLY A 65 -16.06 0.20 -17.25
C GLY A 65 -15.86 0.87 -15.91
N ALA A 66 -16.92 0.84 -15.09
CA ALA A 66 -16.90 1.40 -13.74
C ALA A 66 -16.07 0.56 -12.75
N THR A 67 -15.88 -0.72 -13.04
CA THR A 67 -15.00 -1.56 -12.22
C THR A 67 -13.54 -1.15 -12.44
N HIS A 68 -12.85 -0.84 -11.34
CA HIS A 68 -11.43 -0.52 -11.34
C HIS A 68 -10.65 -1.63 -10.62
N VAL A 69 -9.55 -2.04 -11.23
CA VAL A 69 -8.54 -2.92 -10.61
C VAL A 69 -7.31 -2.06 -10.36
N VAL A 70 -7.02 -1.79 -9.10
CA VAL A 70 -5.93 -0.91 -8.68
C VAL A 70 -4.79 -1.77 -8.18
N VAL A 71 -3.60 -1.64 -8.77
CA VAL A 71 -2.48 -2.56 -8.50
C VAL A 71 -1.18 -1.80 -8.32
N ASP A 72 -0.48 -2.12 -7.25
CA ASP A 72 0.96 -1.98 -7.15
C ASP A 72 1.58 -3.39 -7.21
N PRO A 73 2.25 -3.74 -8.31
CA PRO A 73 2.86 -5.05 -8.47
C PRO A 73 3.93 -5.37 -7.44
N ILE A 74 4.67 -4.36 -6.98
CA ILE A 74 5.73 -4.49 -5.99
C ILE A 74 5.82 -3.22 -5.11
N ASP A 75 4.95 -3.10 -4.12
CA ASP A 75 5.15 -2.11 -3.06
C ASP A 75 6.40 -2.45 -2.25
N GLY A 76 7.37 -1.55 -2.25
CA GLY A 76 8.69 -1.77 -1.71
C GLY A 76 9.74 -2.22 -2.73
N SER A 77 9.70 -1.68 -3.97
CA SER A 77 10.63 -2.01 -5.08
C SER A 77 12.11 -1.92 -4.69
N LEU A 78 12.51 -0.95 -3.84
CA LEU A 78 13.88 -0.87 -3.34
C LEU A 78 14.27 -2.11 -2.51
N ASN A 79 13.37 -2.61 -1.67
CA ASN A 79 13.59 -3.82 -0.91
C ASN A 79 13.64 -5.05 -1.84
N ALA A 80 12.68 -5.15 -2.75
CA ALA A 80 12.61 -6.25 -3.72
C ALA A 80 13.89 -6.39 -4.54
N LYS A 81 14.38 -5.30 -5.13
CA LYS A 81 15.61 -5.32 -5.93
C LYS A 81 16.86 -5.63 -5.10
N ARG A 82 16.86 -5.30 -3.80
CA ARG A 82 17.98 -5.58 -2.89
C ARG A 82 17.88 -6.93 -2.19
N GLY A 83 16.74 -7.64 -2.32
CA GLY A 83 16.49 -8.92 -1.65
C GLY A 83 16.19 -8.77 -0.15
N ILE A 84 15.76 -7.58 0.28
CA ILE A 84 15.24 -7.36 1.64
C ILE A 84 13.81 -7.90 1.68
N PRO A 85 13.48 -8.86 2.55
CA PRO A 85 12.21 -9.58 2.51
C PRO A 85 11.06 -8.77 3.16
N PHE A 86 10.81 -7.58 2.64
CA PHE A 86 9.71 -6.70 3.07
C PHE A 86 9.20 -5.90 1.87
N PHE A 87 8.43 -6.55 1.03
CA PHE A 87 7.79 -6.01 -0.17
C PHE A 87 6.58 -6.86 -0.54
N ALA A 88 5.58 -6.27 -1.18
CA ALA A 88 4.29 -6.90 -1.41
C ALA A 88 3.72 -6.67 -2.81
N LEU A 89 2.81 -7.55 -3.24
CA LEU A 89 1.78 -7.23 -4.22
C LEU A 89 0.61 -6.59 -3.47
N SER A 90 0.13 -5.44 -3.93
CA SER A 90 -1.09 -4.78 -3.48
C SER A 90 -2.11 -4.75 -4.61
N LEU A 91 -3.31 -5.28 -4.40
CA LEU A 91 -4.39 -5.31 -5.40
C LEU A 91 -5.72 -4.96 -4.75
N ALA A 92 -6.43 -3.99 -5.32
CA ALA A 92 -7.78 -3.64 -4.92
C ALA A 92 -8.75 -3.75 -6.10
N VAL A 93 -10.02 -4.01 -5.79
CA VAL A 93 -11.12 -3.91 -6.74
C VAL A 93 -12.14 -2.92 -6.24
N ALA A 94 -12.59 -2.02 -7.12
CA ALA A 94 -13.54 -0.96 -6.81
C ALA A 94 -14.67 -0.91 -7.85
N ASP A 95 -15.88 -0.50 -7.41
CA ASP A 95 -17.05 -0.32 -8.26
C ASP A 95 -17.17 1.12 -8.81
N GLY A 96 -16.16 1.96 -8.59
CA GLY A 96 -16.06 3.34 -8.99
C GLY A 96 -14.64 3.85 -8.87
N ALA A 97 -14.44 5.17 -8.90
CA ALA A 97 -13.13 5.81 -9.04
C ALA A 97 -12.59 6.44 -7.76
N THR A 98 -13.13 6.10 -6.58
CA THR A 98 -12.73 6.69 -5.30
C THR A 98 -12.37 5.63 -4.25
N MET A 99 -11.72 6.05 -3.16
CA MET A 99 -11.33 5.14 -2.06
C MET A 99 -12.54 4.45 -1.41
N ASP A 100 -13.70 5.12 -1.35
CA ASP A 100 -14.93 4.51 -0.83
C ASP A 100 -15.55 3.48 -1.76
N ASP A 101 -15.21 3.51 -3.06
CA ASP A 101 -15.68 2.51 -4.02
C ASP A 101 -14.92 1.19 -3.92
N VAL A 102 -13.78 1.15 -3.23
CA VAL A 102 -13.02 -0.10 -3.02
C VAL A 102 -13.84 -1.07 -2.19
N HIS A 103 -14.13 -2.24 -2.76
CA HIS A 103 -14.93 -3.27 -2.07
C HIS A 103 -14.15 -4.57 -1.79
N PHE A 104 -12.99 -4.77 -2.43
CA PHE A 104 -12.09 -5.90 -2.18
C PHE A 104 -10.64 -5.42 -2.14
N GLY A 105 -9.88 -5.93 -1.18
CA GLY A 105 -8.44 -5.70 -1.04
C GLY A 105 -7.67 -7.01 -0.85
N TYR A 106 -6.53 -7.12 -1.51
CA TYR A 106 -5.60 -8.24 -1.39
C TYR A 106 -4.17 -7.71 -1.30
N VAL A 107 -3.43 -8.13 -0.28
CA VAL A 107 -1.99 -7.87 -0.16
C VAL A 107 -1.28 -9.21 0.06
N TYR A 108 -0.22 -9.44 -0.70
CA TYR A 108 0.64 -10.60 -0.56
C TYR A 108 2.06 -10.19 -0.18
N ASP A 109 2.49 -10.53 1.02
CA ASP A 109 3.87 -10.31 1.50
C ASP A 109 4.79 -11.38 0.94
N PHE A 110 5.73 -10.99 0.08
CA PHE A 110 6.71 -11.90 -0.52
C PHE A 110 7.79 -12.36 0.46
N GLY A 111 8.01 -11.63 1.55
CA GLY A 111 9.00 -11.96 2.57
C GLY A 111 8.56 -13.10 3.48
N THR A 112 7.31 -13.03 3.95
CA THR A 112 6.75 -14.01 4.88
C THR A 112 5.87 -15.05 4.20
N GLY A 113 5.32 -14.73 3.02
CA GLY A 113 4.29 -15.53 2.35
C GLY A 113 2.89 -15.33 2.92
N GLU A 114 2.68 -14.32 3.74
CA GLU A 114 1.37 -13.99 4.31
C GLU A 114 0.44 -13.40 3.24
N GLU A 115 -0.83 -13.85 3.29
CA GLU A 115 -1.90 -13.38 2.43
C GLU A 115 -2.93 -12.62 3.26
N TRP A 116 -3.18 -11.39 2.87
CA TRP A 116 -4.10 -10.47 3.52
C TRP A 116 -5.27 -10.20 2.59
N THR A 117 -6.49 -10.33 3.08
CA THR A 117 -7.69 -10.05 2.29
C THR A 117 -8.67 -9.22 3.07
N SER A 118 -9.47 -8.41 2.38
CA SER A 118 -10.57 -7.67 2.96
C SER A 118 -11.72 -7.54 1.96
N GLU A 119 -12.95 -7.52 2.50
CA GLU A 119 -14.16 -7.23 1.75
C GLU A 119 -14.95 -6.16 2.51
N ARG A 120 -15.48 -5.18 1.79
CA ARG A 120 -16.28 -4.10 2.37
C ARG A 120 -17.52 -4.65 3.08
N GLY A 121 -17.58 -4.44 4.42
CA GLY A 121 -18.60 -5.04 5.29
C GLY A 121 -18.43 -6.54 5.56
N GLY A 122 -17.44 -7.17 4.95
CA GLY A 122 -17.11 -8.59 5.15
C GLY A 122 -16.04 -8.81 6.21
N GLY A 123 -15.20 -7.82 6.43
CA GLY A 123 -14.08 -7.86 7.38
C GLY A 123 -12.73 -8.03 6.71
N ALA A 124 -11.69 -8.10 7.53
CA ALA A 124 -10.31 -8.30 7.12
C ALA A 124 -9.75 -9.61 7.66
N PHE A 125 -8.85 -10.26 6.91
CA PHE A 125 -8.33 -11.58 7.20
C PHE A 125 -6.82 -11.67 6.92
N LEU A 126 -6.13 -12.48 7.71
CA LEU A 126 -4.76 -12.92 7.47
C LEU A 126 -4.73 -14.44 7.35
N GLY A 127 -4.35 -14.97 6.18
CA GLY A 127 -4.33 -16.41 5.93
C GLY A 127 -5.70 -17.10 6.13
N GLY A 128 -6.80 -16.36 5.95
CA GLY A 128 -8.16 -16.81 6.19
C GLY A 128 -8.66 -16.61 7.64
N GLU A 129 -7.80 -16.24 8.57
CA GLU A 129 -8.19 -15.93 9.96
C GLU A 129 -8.64 -14.47 10.08
N ARG A 130 -9.84 -14.26 10.69
CA ARG A 130 -10.42 -12.92 10.81
C ARG A 130 -9.61 -12.03 11.74
N LEU A 131 -9.32 -10.81 11.28
CA LEU A 131 -8.68 -9.75 12.05
C LEU A 131 -9.71 -8.90 12.84
N GLY A 132 -9.23 -7.91 13.62
CA GLY A 132 -10.07 -6.96 14.35
C GLY A 132 -10.46 -7.42 15.76
N ALA A 133 -9.92 -8.54 16.25
CA ALA A 133 -10.14 -8.99 17.63
C ALA A 133 -9.39 -8.15 18.67
N LEU A 134 -8.32 -7.46 18.26
CA LEU A 134 -7.52 -6.60 19.12
C LEU A 134 -8.18 -5.23 19.25
N ARG A 135 -8.31 -4.75 20.50
CA ARG A 135 -8.80 -3.38 20.73
C ARG A 135 -7.72 -2.38 20.34
N PRO A 136 -8.08 -1.32 19.59
CA PRO A 136 -7.16 -0.23 19.29
C PRO A 136 -6.61 0.38 20.58
N LYS A 137 -5.31 0.65 20.60
CA LYS A 137 -4.67 1.35 21.71
C LYS A 137 -4.83 2.86 21.54
N GLY A 138 -5.02 3.58 22.66
CA GLY A 138 -4.98 5.05 22.69
C GLY A 138 -3.57 5.64 22.78
N THR A 139 -2.52 4.80 22.62
CA THR A 139 -1.11 5.20 22.67
C THR A 139 -0.32 4.44 21.63
N ILE A 140 0.74 5.05 21.09
CA ILE A 140 1.58 4.47 20.04
C ILE A 140 2.87 3.93 20.68
N GLU A 141 2.94 2.61 20.87
CA GLU A 141 4.17 1.95 21.29
C GLU A 141 5.11 1.79 20.08
N ILE A 142 4.57 1.34 18.94
CA ILE A 142 5.32 1.15 17.69
C ILE A 142 4.63 1.94 16.57
N LEU A 143 5.36 2.91 16.01
CA LEU A 143 4.98 3.65 14.81
C LEU A 143 5.78 3.13 13.61
N SER A 144 5.11 2.72 12.54
CA SER A 144 5.75 2.50 11.24
C SER A 144 5.87 3.83 10.50
N PHE A 145 7.10 4.16 10.12
CA PHE A 145 7.48 5.42 9.50
C PHE A 145 7.91 5.11 8.06
N GLU A 146 7.10 5.47 7.08
CA GLU A 146 7.31 5.05 5.69
C GLU A 146 7.73 6.22 4.78
N ALA A 147 8.20 5.89 3.57
CA ALA A 147 8.71 6.83 2.57
C ALA A 147 9.91 7.66 3.07
N THR A 148 11.04 7.04 3.20
CA THR A 148 12.08 7.34 4.16
C THR A 148 13.38 7.83 3.54
N LEU A 149 13.33 9.03 2.96
CA LEU A 149 14.59 9.75 2.75
C LEU A 149 15.21 10.10 4.11
N THR A 150 16.52 9.89 4.26
CA THR A 150 17.25 10.17 5.50
C THR A 150 17.00 11.59 6.01
N SER A 151 16.94 12.59 5.12
CA SER A 151 16.64 13.98 5.45
C SER A 151 15.26 14.13 6.08
N SER A 152 14.22 13.51 5.49
CA SER A 152 12.85 13.56 6.00
C SER A 152 12.72 12.88 7.36
N VAL A 153 13.38 11.73 7.53
CA VAL A 153 13.42 11.04 8.82
C VAL A 153 14.11 11.88 9.88
N ALA A 154 15.27 12.47 9.56
CA ALA A 154 16.03 13.31 10.51
C ALA A 154 15.22 14.55 10.95
N GLU A 155 14.47 15.15 10.02
CA GLU A 155 13.62 16.31 10.30
C GLU A 155 12.43 15.93 11.19
N LYS A 156 11.75 14.84 10.91
CA LYS A 156 10.46 14.50 11.53
C LYS A 156 10.56 13.56 12.74
N ALA A 157 11.64 12.80 12.89
CA ALA A 157 11.78 11.85 14.00
C ALA A 157 11.75 12.53 15.38
N ALA A 158 12.31 13.72 15.50
CA ALA A 158 12.30 14.48 16.76
C ALA A 158 10.87 14.88 17.20
N GLN A 159 9.96 15.08 16.25
CA GLN A 159 8.56 15.45 16.50
C GLN A 159 7.75 14.26 17.03
N MET A 160 8.24 13.04 16.86
CA MET A 160 7.60 11.82 17.37
C MET A 160 7.92 11.56 18.85
N VAL A 161 8.85 12.31 19.44
CA VAL A 161 9.19 12.14 20.88
C VAL A 161 7.99 12.52 21.74
N GLY A 162 7.56 11.58 22.58
CA GLY A 162 6.35 11.73 23.42
C GLY A 162 5.05 11.27 22.74
N LEU A 163 5.03 11.14 21.41
CA LEU A 163 3.88 10.63 20.66
C LEU A 163 4.02 9.12 20.37
N ALA A 164 5.21 8.67 19.95
CA ALA A 164 5.50 7.27 19.72
C ALA A 164 6.74 6.83 20.50
N TYR A 165 6.70 5.59 21.04
CA TYR A 165 7.80 5.09 21.84
C TYR A 165 8.94 4.52 20.96
N ARG A 166 8.61 3.81 19.87
CA ARG A 166 9.57 3.20 18.95
C ARG A 166 9.18 3.39 17.51
N LEU A 167 10.17 3.65 16.66
CA LEU A 167 9.98 3.73 15.22
C LEU A 167 10.38 2.41 14.54
N ARG A 168 9.67 2.08 13.47
CA ARG A 168 10.04 1.08 12.47
C ARG A 168 10.06 1.75 11.10
N ILE A 169 11.05 1.44 10.30
CA ILE A 169 11.23 1.95 8.94
C ILE A 169 11.43 0.73 8.07
N MET A 170 10.40 0.31 7.39
CA MET A 170 10.34 -1.00 6.76
C MET A 170 10.43 -0.93 5.23
N GLY A 171 9.82 0.09 4.61
CA GLY A 171 9.93 0.36 3.17
C GLY A 171 8.87 -0.28 2.29
N SER A 172 7.71 -0.65 2.86
CA SER A 172 6.50 -1.05 2.16
C SER A 172 5.30 -0.51 2.92
N LEU A 173 4.54 0.39 2.30
CA LEU A 173 3.40 1.03 2.94
C LEU A 173 2.22 0.05 3.06
N ALA A 174 1.98 -0.76 2.05
CA ALA A 174 0.92 -1.77 2.06
C ALA A 174 1.12 -2.78 3.21
N ILE A 175 2.34 -3.33 3.38
CA ILE A 175 2.62 -4.27 4.48
C ILE A 175 2.51 -3.55 5.84
N SER A 176 2.98 -2.31 5.95
CA SER A 176 2.89 -1.55 7.20
C SER A 176 1.44 -1.32 7.63
N LEU A 177 0.54 -1.01 6.69
CA LEU A 177 -0.91 -0.92 6.94
C LEU A 177 -1.53 -2.28 7.30
N CYS A 178 -1.10 -3.37 6.66
CA CYS A 178 -1.48 -4.73 7.04
C CYS A 178 -1.03 -5.08 8.47
N HIS A 179 0.18 -4.68 8.84
CA HIS A 179 0.68 -4.87 10.22
C HIS A 179 -0.12 -4.05 11.24
N LEU A 180 -0.60 -2.84 10.87
CA LEU A 180 -1.52 -2.07 11.71
C LEU A 180 -2.85 -2.83 11.88
N ALA A 181 -3.45 -3.32 10.81
CA ALA A 181 -4.69 -4.09 10.85
C ALA A 181 -4.57 -5.35 11.75
N ALA A 182 -3.39 -5.98 11.79
CA ALA A 182 -3.09 -7.12 12.66
C ALA A 182 -2.63 -6.74 14.08
N GLY A 183 -2.52 -5.45 14.40
CA GLY A 183 -2.04 -4.98 15.70
C GLY A 183 -0.56 -5.26 15.98
N ARG A 184 0.25 -5.47 14.93
CA ARG A 184 1.71 -5.64 15.04
C ARG A 184 2.44 -4.31 15.20
N VAL A 185 1.84 -3.23 14.70
CA VAL A 185 2.19 -1.83 14.95
C VAL A 185 0.94 -1.08 15.42
N ASP A 186 1.10 0.04 16.10
CA ASP A 186 -0.03 0.81 16.66
C ASP A 186 -0.44 1.98 15.76
N ALA A 187 0.47 2.40 14.87
CA ALA A 187 0.22 3.45 13.88
C ALA A 187 1.17 3.34 12.69
N VAL A 188 0.76 3.96 11.59
CA VAL A 188 1.55 4.11 10.35
C VAL A 188 1.49 5.56 9.91
N CYS A 189 2.61 6.13 9.48
CA CYS A 189 2.59 7.37 8.73
C CYS A 189 3.65 7.38 7.62
N SER A 190 3.31 8.02 6.50
CA SER A 190 4.26 8.24 5.42
C SER A 190 4.80 9.67 5.44
N LEU A 191 6.09 9.84 5.15
CA LEU A 191 6.75 11.15 5.08
C LEU A 191 6.70 11.77 3.67
N LYS A 192 6.39 10.96 2.67
CA LYS A 192 6.18 11.33 1.27
C LYS A 192 4.71 11.06 0.92
N GLY A 193 4.15 11.82 0.00
CA GLY A 193 2.83 11.53 -0.53
C GLY A 193 2.78 10.15 -1.20
N ALA A 194 1.85 9.32 -0.75
CA ALA A 194 1.52 8.03 -1.36
C ALA A 194 0.53 8.22 -2.51
N ARG A 195 0.50 7.26 -3.41
CA ARG A 195 -0.48 7.14 -4.50
C ARG A 195 -1.63 6.22 -4.07
N SER A 196 -2.71 6.26 -4.82
CA SER A 196 -3.82 5.34 -4.58
C SER A 196 -3.39 3.87 -4.69
N VAL A 197 -2.52 3.52 -5.63
CA VAL A 197 -2.01 2.15 -5.85
C VAL A 197 -1.27 1.59 -4.62
N ASP A 198 -0.57 2.46 -3.88
CA ASP A 198 0.21 2.08 -2.70
C ASP A 198 -0.71 1.68 -1.52
N ILE A 199 -1.96 2.16 -1.49
CA ILE A 199 -2.83 2.07 -0.30
C ILE A 199 -4.20 1.47 -0.53
N ALA A 200 -4.73 1.43 -1.77
CA ALA A 200 -6.12 1.08 -2.05
C ALA A 200 -6.55 -0.27 -1.46
N ALA A 201 -5.70 -1.28 -1.50
CA ALA A 201 -6.00 -2.57 -0.89
C ALA A 201 -5.90 -2.53 0.64
N ALA A 202 -4.78 -2.03 1.16
CA ALA A 202 -4.48 -2.08 2.59
C ALA A 202 -5.36 -1.12 3.41
N GLN A 203 -5.84 0.01 2.84
CA GLN A 203 -6.77 0.89 3.53
C GLN A 203 -8.07 0.18 3.89
N LEU A 204 -8.55 -0.73 3.02
CA LEU A 204 -9.77 -1.48 3.32
C LEU A 204 -9.55 -2.44 4.51
N LEU A 205 -8.37 -3.10 4.60
CA LEU A 205 -8.04 -3.91 5.78
C LEU A 205 -8.08 -3.09 7.07
N VAL A 206 -7.47 -1.90 7.06
CA VAL A 206 -7.45 -0.99 8.22
C VAL A 206 -8.87 -0.63 8.63
N ARG A 207 -9.71 -0.20 7.69
CA ARG A 207 -11.10 0.22 7.94
C ARG A 207 -11.99 -0.93 8.41
N GLU A 208 -11.86 -2.11 7.81
CA GLU A 208 -12.61 -3.31 8.21
C GLU A 208 -12.21 -3.84 9.61
N CYS A 209 -11.03 -3.46 10.12
CA CYS A 209 -10.64 -3.68 11.50
C CYS A 209 -11.15 -2.59 12.47
N GLY A 210 -11.90 -1.58 11.99
CA GLY A 210 -12.41 -0.48 12.78
C GLY A 210 -11.33 0.53 13.20
N LEU A 211 -10.22 0.58 12.50
CA LEU A 211 -9.12 1.51 12.70
C LEU A 211 -9.29 2.76 11.83
N ALA A 212 -8.62 3.83 12.20
CA ALA A 212 -8.65 5.09 11.45
C ALA A 212 -7.51 5.15 10.43
N ILE A 213 -7.82 5.74 9.27
CA ILE A 213 -6.86 6.11 8.24
C ILE A 213 -7.32 7.42 7.59
N ASP A 214 -6.37 8.29 7.26
CA ASP A 214 -6.64 9.58 6.62
C ASP A 214 -5.55 9.94 5.60
N LEU A 215 -5.96 10.78 4.63
CA LEU A 215 -5.12 11.38 3.59
C LEU A 215 -5.20 12.92 3.75
N PRO A 216 -4.44 13.51 4.65
CA PRO A 216 -4.67 14.88 5.09
C PRO A 216 -4.44 15.96 4.03
N GLU A 217 -3.81 15.64 2.90
CA GLU A 217 -3.54 16.56 1.79
C GLU A 217 -4.41 16.28 0.55
N ALA A 218 -5.32 15.31 0.65
CA ALA A 218 -6.28 14.94 -0.41
C ALA A 218 -7.69 15.51 -0.08
N PRO A 219 -8.67 15.35 -0.99
CA PRO A 219 -10.09 15.42 -0.63
C PRO A 219 -10.41 14.52 0.56
N PRO A 220 -11.60 14.65 1.19
CA PRO A 220 -12.02 13.72 2.23
C PRO A 220 -11.71 12.29 1.84
N PHE A 221 -11.21 11.47 2.75
CA PHE A 221 -10.61 10.17 2.46
C PHE A 221 -11.43 9.33 1.47
N GLY A 222 -12.75 9.28 1.67
CA GLY A 222 -13.65 8.49 0.81
C GLY A 222 -13.73 9.00 -0.62
N ASP A 223 -13.61 10.30 -0.82
CA ASP A 223 -13.67 10.97 -2.12
C ASP A 223 -12.31 11.01 -2.84
N ALA A 224 -11.24 10.56 -2.19
CA ALA A 224 -9.91 10.56 -2.79
C ALA A 224 -9.87 9.64 -4.01
N PRO A 225 -9.38 10.14 -5.18
CA PRO A 225 -9.48 9.41 -6.43
C PRO A 225 -8.55 8.19 -6.47
N LEU A 226 -8.99 7.16 -7.19
CA LEU A 226 -8.17 6.03 -7.58
C LEU A 226 -7.45 6.40 -8.88
N ASP A 227 -6.26 6.97 -8.77
CA ASP A 227 -5.43 7.37 -9.92
C ASP A 227 -3.94 7.19 -9.61
N THR A 228 -3.08 7.53 -10.55
CA THR A 228 -1.62 7.50 -10.37
C THR A 228 -1.00 8.89 -10.19
N GLU A 229 -1.80 9.95 -10.18
CA GLU A 229 -1.36 11.35 -10.13
C GLU A 229 -1.45 11.95 -8.74
N GLY A 230 -2.57 11.71 -8.05
CA GLY A 230 -2.82 12.21 -6.69
C GLY A 230 -1.76 11.74 -5.70
N ARG A 231 -1.38 12.63 -4.79
CA ARG A 231 -0.40 12.36 -3.73
C ARG A 231 -0.90 12.94 -2.41
N SER A 232 -0.92 12.12 -1.38
CA SER A 232 -1.10 12.58 0.00
C SER A 232 -0.25 11.74 0.94
N ARG A 233 0.24 12.36 2.00
CA ARG A 233 0.75 11.57 3.12
C ARG A 233 -0.37 10.71 3.69
N VAL A 234 0.01 9.59 4.26
CA VAL A 234 -0.92 8.65 4.91
C VAL A 234 -0.68 8.72 6.41
N VAL A 235 -1.73 8.82 7.18
CA VAL A 235 -1.72 8.62 8.62
C VAL A 235 -2.78 7.59 8.98
N ALA A 236 -2.41 6.56 9.74
CA ALA A 236 -3.33 5.53 10.18
C ALA A 236 -3.00 5.11 11.62
N ALA A 237 -4.02 4.94 12.45
CA ALA A 237 -3.86 4.61 13.85
C ALA A 237 -5.12 3.96 14.43
N GLY A 238 -5.09 3.65 15.73
CA GLY A 238 -6.22 3.09 16.46
C GLY A 238 -7.45 3.98 16.50
N THR A 239 -7.28 5.30 16.43
CA THR A 239 -8.40 6.27 16.50
C THR A 239 -8.17 7.47 15.59
N PRO A 240 -9.25 8.18 15.16
CA PRO A 240 -9.13 9.42 14.39
C PRO A 240 -8.32 10.52 15.10
N GLU A 241 -8.42 10.61 16.43
CA GLU A 241 -7.69 11.59 17.22
C GLU A 241 -6.18 11.36 17.13
N LEU A 242 -5.73 10.09 17.22
CA LEU A 242 -4.32 9.75 17.03
C LEU A 242 -3.82 10.05 15.60
N CYS A 243 -4.66 9.86 14.58
CA CYS A 243 -4.33 10.28 13.22
C CYS A 243 -4.11 11.78 13.13
N GLN A 244 -4.98 12.58 13.76
CA GLN A 244 -4.84 14.04 13.80
C GLN A 244 -3.59 14.49 14.56
N GLU A 245 -3.27 13.86 15.70
CA GLU A 245 -2.05 14.14 16.46
C GLU A 245 -0.79 13.81 15.65
N LEU A 246 -0.77 12.66 14.96
CA LEU A 246 0.32 12.27 14.07
C LEU A 246 0.51 13.28 12.94
N PHE A 247 -0.57 13.67 12.27
CA PHE A 247 -0.50 14.63 11.18
C PHE A 247 -0.01 16.00 11.67
N ALA A 248 -0.54 16.50 12.79
CA ALA A 248 -0.11 17.76 13.38
C ALA A 248 1.39 17.75 13.73
N ALA A 249 1.90 16.64 14.23
CA ALA A 249 3.33 16.47 14.50
C ALA A 249 4.19 16.42 13.22
N LEU A 250 3.63 15.98 12.09
CA LEU A 250 4.33 15.90 10.81
C LEU A 250 4.23 17.21 9.98
N SER A 251 3.38 18.12 10.35
CA SER A 251 3.22 19.42 9.69
C SER A 251 4.26 20.40 10.18
#